data_9dfe56f9219c4154b418f26b49c0230f
#
_entry.id   9dfe56f9219c4154b418f26b49c0230f
#
_cell.length_a   1.000
_cell.length_b   1.000
_cell.length_c   1.000
_cell.angle_alpha   90.00
_cell.angle_beta   90.00
_cell.angle_gamma   90.00
#
_symmetry.space_group_name_H-M   'P 1'
#
loop_
_entity.id
_entity.type
_entity.pdbx_description
1 polymer ?
#
loop_
_entity_poly.entity_id
_entity_poly.type
_entity_poly.pdbx_seq_one_letter_code
_entity_poly.pdbx_strand_id
1 'polypeptide(L)'
;ESAKGSVVNAHFTEVFVIEAIWEAVRRMGFRGGRVLEPSAGVGYFIGAMPKDLAETSELTAIEIDRVSSRILSRLYGHHGVRTLTVGFERARLPKDWFDLVISNVPFGNYQVPDDRNVPYANFLIHDYFFGRALDVARPGGLVAFITSAGTLDKWDDQARRHISARARFVGAIRLPSGTFSHIANTEVTTDIVFLQKLGEGEKATDDWIAVMEAPHVMCDGYRRLFVSSWYVQNPEMLIGRMGQKSNGFGLANAAIFDGDVRAALAERISRLPEGIYTPRVVEASLSVQRDIRVSAPEFVKPGAYCLTADGRLAVSEGQELLVIDASVSATAAKRIRGLMAIRDAARRLLHIQHATADDGRLGAYRVALNVAYDGFVAKHGYLHAKANKLAFKGDPDLPLLLSLENYDPEGGTAEKADIFHRRTVGVVRKVERCASAEEALIVSLHERGRVDVTLMESLLGQGR
;
A
#
# COMPACT_ATOMS: atom_id res chain seq x y z
N GLU A 1 18.47 -2.51 -5.29
CA GLU A 1 17.91 -1.98 -4.00
C GLU A 1 16.44 -2.33 -3.82
N SER A 2 15.58 -2.24 -4.86
CA SER A 2 14.15 -2.59 -4.81
C SER A 2 13.93 -4.08 -4.43
N ALA A 3 14.69 -5.02 -5.00
CA ALA A 3 14.54 -6.45 -4.71
C ALA A 3 14.95 -6.82 -3.27
N LYS A 4 15.93 -6.13 -2.67
CA LYS A 4 16.28 -6.33 -1.25
C LYS A 4 15.21 -5.80 -0.31
N GLY A 5 14.57 -4.67 -0.66
CA GLY A 5 13.47 -4.11 0.11
C GLY A 5 12.22 -4.98 0.08
N SER A 6 11.91 -5.60 -1.07
CA SER A 6 10.76 -6.50 -1.23
C SER A 6 10.88 -7.79 -0.42
N VAL A 7 12.10 -8.35 -0.31
CA VAL A 7 12.33 -9.60 0.43
C VAL A 7 12.30 -9.41 1.95
N VAL A 8 12.72 -8.25 2.45
CA VAL A 8 12.79 -7.98 3.89
C VAL A 8 11.40 -7.74 4.51
N ASN A 9 10.42 -7.27 3.72
CA ASN A 9 9.07 -6.94 4.20
C ASN A 9 7.96 -7.83 3.62
N ALA A 10 8.29 -8.85 2.82
CA ALA A 10 7.30 -9.78 2.28
C ALA A 10 6.98 -10.85 3.33
N HIS A 11 6.01 -10.59 4.17
CA HIS A 11 5.45 -11.61 5.07
C HIS A 11 4.43 -12.45 4.30
N PHE A 12 4.86 -13.61 3.81
CA PHE A 12 3.93 -14.57 3.21
C PHE A 12 3.06 -15.18 4.31
N THR A 13 1.77 -15.24 4.07
CA THR A 13 0.80 -15.82 5.00
C THR A 13 0.47 -17.25 4.59
N GLU A 14 0.49 -18.18 5.55
CA GLU A 14 0.05 -19.55 5.30
C GLU A 14 -1.40 -19.57 4.82
N VAL A 15 -1.65 -20.31 3.74
CA VAL A 15 -2.97 -20.32 3.07
C VAL A 15 -4.08 -20.74 4.04
N PHE A 16 -3.84 -21.73 4.91
CA PHE A 16 -4.85 -22.17 5.87
C PHE A 16 -5.25 -21.08 6.87
N VAL A 17 -4.35 -20.13 7.20
CA VAL A 17 -4.66 -18.99 8.07
C VAL A 17 -5.59 -18.02 7.33
N ILE A 18 -5.30 -17.78 6.04
CA ILE A 18 -6.15 -16.92 5.21
C ILE A 18 -7.55 -17.51 5.04
N GLU A 19 -7.63 -18.81 4.73
CA GLU A 19 -8.89 -19.57 4.63
C GLU A 19 -9.70 -19.45 5.93
N ALA A 20 -9.03 -19.58 7.07
CA ALA A 20 -9.62 -19.45 8.38
C ALA A 20 -10.17 -18.05 8.66
N ILE A 21 -9.47 -17.00 8.21
CA ILE A 21 -9.96 -15.61 8.36
C ILE A 21 -11.18 -15.38 7.46
N TRP A 22 -11.21 -15.92 6.23
CA TRP A 22 -12.38 -15.88 5.38
C TRP A 22 -13.58 -16.58 6.01
N GLU A 23 -13.37 -17.74 6.65
CA GLU A 23 -14.43 -18.44 7.37
C GLU A 23 -14.92 -17.64 8.58
N ALA A 24 -14.03 -16.98 9.33
CA ALA A 24 -14.40 -16.08 10.43
C ALA A 24 -15.31 -14.95 9.95
N VAL A 25 -14.98 -14.26 8.87
CA VAL A 25 -15.82 -13.16 8.36
C VAL A 25 -17.14 -13.67 7.79
N ARG A 26 -17.17 -14.89 7.21
CA ARG A 26 -18.44 -15.56 6.80
C ARG A 26 -19.31 -15.86 8.00
N ARG A 27 -18.73 -16.40 9.09
CA ARG A 27 -19.42 -16.65 10.35
C ARG A 27 -20.02 -15.38 10.92
N MET A 28 -19.28 -14.26 10.86
CA MET A 28 -19.78 -12.94 11.27
C MET A 28 -20.91 -12.40 10.41
N GLY A 29 -21.28 -13.07 9.32
CA GLY A 29 -22.40 -12.72 8.46
C GLY A 29 -22.03 -12.01 7.17
N PHE A 30 -20.74 -11.80 6.86
CA PHE A 30 -20.31 -11.24 5.58
C PHE A 30 -20.70 -12.16 4.42
N ARG A 31 -21.31 -11.61 3.38
CA ARG A 31 -21.80 -12.34 2.20
C ARG A 31 -21.39 -11.68 0.89
N GLY A 32 -20.41 -10.80 0.93
CA GLY A 32 -19.96 -10.01 -0.22
C GLY A 32 -20.11 -8.52 0.01
N GLY A 33 -19.61 -7.72 -0.91
CA GLY A 33 -19.58 -6.25 -0.84
C GLY A 33 -18.24 -5.69 -1.28
N ARG A 34 -17.91 -4.50 -0.83
CA ARG A 34 -16.64 -3.82 -1.16
C ARG A 34 -15.56 -4.25 -0.20
N VAL A 35 -14.57 -4.95 -0.72
CA VAL A 35 -13.44 -5.48 0.06
C VAL A 35 -12.17 -4.72 -0.28
N LEU A 36 -11.42 -4.33 0.75
CA LEU A 36 -10.09 -3.72 0.63
C LEU A 36 -9.03 -4.63 1.26
N GLU A 37 -7.97 -4.92 0.50
CA GLU A 37 -6.72 -5.48 1.01
C GLU A 37 -5.62 -4.41 0.94
N PRO A 38 -5.24 -3.76 2.06
CA PRO A 38 -4.35 -2.60 2.05
C PRO A 38 -2.85 -2.92 2.02
N SER A 39 -2.45 -4.19 2.06
CA SER A 39 -1.07 -4.67 1.92
C SER A 39 -1.10 -6.03 1.24
N ALA A 40 -1.40 -6.03 -0.07
CA ALA A 40 -1.85 -7.23 -0.76
C ALA A 40 -0.72 -8.17 -1.20
N GLY A 41 0.53 -7.70 -1.26
CA GLY A 41 1.62 -8.49 -1.82
C GLY A 41 1.28 -8.95 -3.24
N VAL A 42 1.34 -10.24 -3.47
CA VAL A 42 0.95 -10.86 -4.74
C VAL A 42 -0.52 -11.34 -4.75
N GLY A 43 -1.31 -11.05 -3.70
CA GLY A 43 -2.76 -11.30 -3.66
C GLY A 43 -3.17 -12.64 -3.03
N TYR A 44 -2.49 -13.13 -2.00
CA TYR A 44 -2.85 -14.39 -1.37
C TYR A 44 -4.26 -14.37 -0.74
N PHE A 45 -4.67 -13.28 -0.09
CA PHE A 45 -6.03 -13.15 0.44
C PHE A 45 -7.08 -13.16 -0.66
N ILE A 46 -6.79 -12.52 -1.79
CA ILE A 46 -7.69 -12.51 -2.96
C ILE A 46 -7.78 -13.92 -3.55
N GLY A 47 -6.64 -14.60 -3.74
CA GLY A 47 -6.60 -15.94 -4.34
C GLY A 47 -7.25 -17.03 -3.48
N ALA A 48 -7.24 -16.87 -2.15
CA ALA A 48 -7.88 -17.80 -1.22
C ALA A 48 -9.32 -17.40 -0.83
N MET A 49 -9.86 -16.33 -1.43
CA MET A 49 -11.24 -15.90 -1.18
C MET A 49 -12.23 -16.97 -1.65
N PRO A 50 -13.21 -17.38 -0.82
CA PRO A 50 -14.26 -18.29 -1.25
C PRO A 50 -14.99 -17.79 -2.49
N LYS A 51 -15.27 -18.69 -3.43
CA LYS A 51 -15.82 -18.34 -4.74
C LYS A 51 -17.16 -17.58 -4.65
N ASP A 52 -18.03 -17.98 -3.75
CA ASP A 52 -19.33 -17.32 -3.50
C ASP A 52 -19.17 -15.86 -3.03
N LEU A 53 -18.15 -15.59 -2.22
CA LEU A 53 -17.81 -14.23 -1.80
C LEU A 53 -17.15 -13.43 -2.92
N ALA A 54 -16.29 -14.07 -3.72
CA ALA A 54 -15.62 -13.40 -4.85
C ALA A 54 -16.64 -12.95 -5.91
N GLU A 55 -17.65 -13.78 -6.21
CA GLU A 55 -18.70 -13.45 -7.17
C GLU A 55 -19.62 -12.30 -6.73
N THR A 56 -19.68 -12.02 -5.43
CA THR A 56 -20.54 -10.99 -4.84
C THR A 56 -19.77 -9.78 -4.30
N SER A 57 -18.46 -9.68 -4.59
CA SER A 57 -17.61 -8.64 -4.04
C SER A 57 -16.91 -7.80 -5.11
N GLU A 58 -16.73 -6.52 -4.78
CA GLU A 58 -15.84 -5.59 -5.49
C GLU A 58 -14.51 -5.51 -4.75
N LEU A 59 -13.42 -5.98 -5.37
CA LEU A 59 -12.12 -6.11 -4.72
C LEU A 59 -11.20 -4.94 -5.08
N THR A 60 -10.65 -4.30 -4.06
CA THR A 60 -9.58 -3.30 -4.19
C THR A 60 -8.35 -3.79 -3.41
N ALA A 61 -7.20 -3.80 -4.05
CA ALA A 61 -5.93 -4.21 -3.48
C ALA A 61 -4.92 -3.07 -3.57
N ILE A 62 -4.19 -2.84 -2.48
CA ILE A 62 -3.11 -1.85 -2.43
C ILE A 62 -1.79 -2.58 -2.18
N GLU A 63 -0.79 -2.27 -2.97
CA GLU A 63 0.56 -2.82 -2.82
C GLU A 63 1.60 -1.76 -3.18
N ILE A 64 2.53 -1.49 -2.28
CA ILE A 64 3.57 -0.48 -2.46
C ILE A 64 4.71 -0.98 -3.36
N ASP A 65 5.04 -2.28 -3.28
CA ASP A 65 6.07 -2.86 -4.13
C ASP A 65 5.58 -3.05 -5.56
N ARG A 66 6.30 -2.45 -6.50
CA ARG A 66 5.92 -2.46 -7.93
C ARG A 66 5.92 -3.85 -8.54
N VAL A 67 6.83 -4.73 -8.10
CA VAL A 67 6.93 -6.09 -8.66
C VAL A 67 5.73 -6.91 -8.21
N SER A 68 5.48 -6.94 -6.91
CA SER A 68 4.32 -7.64 -6.32
C SER A 68 3.00 -7.11 -6.87
N SER A 69 2.84 -5.78 -6.97
CA SER A 69 1.66 -5.15 -7.54
C SER A 69 1.43 -5.52 -9.01
N ARG A 70 2.50 -5.62 -9.83
CA ARG A 70 2.38 -6.09 -11.22
C ARG A 70 1.97 -7.56 -11.32
N ILE A 71 2.51 -8.41 -10.45
CA ILE A 71 2.12 -9.82 -10.36
C ILE A 71 0.65 -9.92 -10.00
N LEU A 72 0.22 -9.23 -8.93
CA LEU A 72 -1.16 -9.18 -8.47
C LEU A 72 -2.12 -8.71 -9.57
N SER A 73 -1.79 -7.60 -10.24
CA SER A 73 -2.60 -7.07 -11.35
C SER A 73 -2.71 -8.04 -12.53
N ARG A 74 -1.63 -8.79 -12.84
CA ARG A 74 -1.65 -9.82 -13.90
C ARG A 74 -2.46 -11.05 -13.52
N LEU A 75 -2.41 -11.46 -12.26
CA LEU A 75 -3.15 -12.62 -11.77
C LEU A 75 -4.65 -12.34 -11.65
N TYR A 76 -5.04 -11.16 -11.15
CA TYR A 76 -6.43 -10.92 -10.73
C TYR A 76 -7.12 -9.76 -11.44
N GLY A 77 -6.39 -8.94 -12.22
CA GLY A 77 -6.99 -7.79 -12.92
C GLY A 77 -8.11 -8.18 -13.90
N HIS A 78 -7.98 -9.34 -14.57
CA HIS A 78 -9.03 -9.86 -15.47
C HIS A 78 -10.26 -10.40 -14.71
N HIS A 79 -10.16 -10.61 -13.39
CA HIS A 79 -11.28 -10.90 -12.50
C HIS A 79 -11.91 -9.63 -11.89
N GLY A 80 -11.54 -8.45 -12.37
CA GLY A 80 -12.10 -7.18 -11.90
C GLY A 80 -11.47 -6.65 -10.61
N VAL A 81 -10.37 -7.22 -10.14
CA VAL A 81 -9.65 -6.71 -8.96
C VAL A 81 -8.94 -5.41 -9.32
N ARG A 82 -9.30 -4.35 -8.61
CA ARG A 82 -8.67 -3.05 -8.73
C ARG A 82 -7.37 -3.03 -7.93
N THR A 83 -6.24 -2.85 -8.61
CA THR A 83 -4.92 -2.78 -7.97
C THR A 83 -4.40 -1.34 -7.95
N LEU A 84 -3.97 -0.86 -6.77
CA LEU A 84 -3.33 0.43 -6.57
C LEU A 84 -1.86 0.22 -6.17
N THR A 85 -0.93 0.69 -7.01
CA THR A 85 0.53 0.59 -6.73
C THR A 85 0.99 1.81 -5.95
N VAL A 86 0.70 1.83 -4.66
CA VAL A 86 0.92 2.98 -3.77
C VAL A 86 0.96 2.50 -2.32
N GLY A 87 1.56 3.27 -1.40
CA GLY A 87 1.42 3.00 0.03
C GLY A 87 0.01 3.32 0.53
N PHE A 88 -0.46 2.58 1.54
CA PHE A 88 -1.82 2.76 2.10
C PHE A 88 -2.05 4.18 2.60
N GLU A 89 -1.01 4.85 3.11
CA GLU A 89 -1.03 6.24 3.57
C GLU A 89 -1.34 7.24 2.43
N ARG A 90 -0.92 6.91 1.20
CA ARG A 90 -1.08 7.77 0.02
C ARG A 90 -2.28 7.39 -0.84
N ALA A 91 -2.86 6.22 -0.62
CA ALA A 91 -4.01 5.76 -1.39
C ALA A 91 -5.21 6.69 -1.16
N ARG A 92 -5.77 7.22 -2.25
CA ARG A 92 -6.96 8.07 -2.22
C ARG A 92 -8.19 7.18 -2.19
N LEU A 93 -8.66 6.88 -1.00
CA LEU A 93 -9.82 6.03 -0.77
C LEU A 93 -10.97 6.85 -0.18
N PRO A 94 -12.21 6.56 -0.55
CA PRO A 94 -13.37 7.19 0.07
C PRO A 94 -13.49 6.77 1.54
N LYS A 95 -13.93 7.70 2.38
CA LYS A 95 -14.28 7.41 3.77
C LYS A 95 -15.57 6.58 3.83
N ASP A 96 -15.69 5.76 4.87
CA ASP A 96 -16.93 5.04 5.16
C ASP A 96 -17.46 4.19 4.00
N TRP A 97 -16.56 3.55 3.25
CA TRP A 97 -16.88 2.95 1.98
C TRP A 97 -16.85 1.42 1.96
N PHE A 98 -15.82 0.82 2.54
CA PHE A 98 -15.58 -0.62 2.45
C PHE A 98 -16.41 -1.39 3.47
N ASP A 99 -16.97 -2.49 3.02
CA ASP A 99 -17.73 -3.44 3.82
C ASP A 99 -16.81 -4.33 4.65
N LEU A 100 -15.62 -4.64 4.12
CA LEU A 100 -14.56 -5.43 4.76
C LEU A 100 -13.19 -4.86 4.41
N VAL A 101 -12.33 -4.70 5.41
CA VAL A 101 -10.90 -4.45 5.23
C VAL A 101 -10.15 -5.63 5.83
N ILE A 102 -9.39 -6.35 5.00
CA ILE A 102 -8.75 -7.62 5.37
C ILE A 102 -7.29 -7.64 4.91
N SER A 103 -6.35 -8.03 5.76
CA SER A 103 -4.93 -8.13 5.38
C SER A 103 -4.08 -8.82 6.44
N ASN A 104 -2.90 -9.27 6.03
CA ASN A 104 -1.74 -9.37 6.91
C ASN A 104 -1.00 -8.02 6.82
N VAL A 105 -1.11 -7.19 7.87
CA VAL A 105 -0.51 -5.86 7.84
C VAL A 105 1.01 -5.93 8.05
N PRO A 106 1.79 -4.98 7.51
CA PRO A 106 3.23 -4.97 7.76
C PRO A 106 3.53 -4.73 9.25
N PHE A 107 4.54 -5.43 9.77
CA PHE A 107 5.00 -5.29 11.16
C PHE A 107 6.32 -4.53 11.18
N GLY A 108 6.53 -3.74 12.22
CA GLY A 108 7.80 -3.05 12.39
C GLY A 108 7.76 -2.00 13.49
N ASN A 109 8.95 -1.66 13.97
CA ASN A 109 9.15 -0.61 14.97
C ASN A 109 9.45 0.72 14.27
N TYR A 110 8.61 1.12 13.33
CA TYR A 110 8.70 2.38 12.61
C TYR A 110 7.32 2.98 12.33
N GLN A 111 7.29 4.27 12.06
CA GLN A 111 6.09 5.04 11.75
C GLN A 111 5.97 5.26 10.25
N VAL A 112 4.74 5.45 9.79
CA VAL A 112 4.46 5.75 8.38
C VAL A 112 4.40 7.27 8.20
N PRO A 113 5.19 7.86 7.27
CA PRO A 113 5.07 9.29 6.97
C PRO A 113 3.69 9.60 6.36
N ASP A 114 2.83 10.25 7.13
CA ASP A 114 1.49 10.65 6.69
C ASP A 114 1.29 12.16 6.87
N ASP A 115 1.19 12.85 5.75
CA ASP A 115 1.03 14.33 5.72
C ASP A 115 -0.42 14.80 5.98
N ARG A 116 -1.39 13.90 6.19
CA ARG A 116 -2.81 14.22 6.31
C ARG A 116 -3.23 14.76 7.69
N ASN A 117 -2.29 14.87 8.64
CA ASN A 117 -2.56 15.30 10.01
C ASN A 117 -3.65 14.47 10.71
N VAL A 118 -3.51 13.15 10.63
CA VAL A 118 -4.45 12.20 11.26
C VAL A 118 -4.00 11.84 12.69
N PRO A 119 -4.92 11.53 13.61
CA PRO A 119 -4.58 11.26 15.01
C PRO A 119 -3.65 10.07 15.22
N TYR A 120 -3.61 9.14 14.28
CA TYR A 120 -2.81 7.92 14.32
C TYR A 120 -1.50 8.03 13.48
N ALA A 121 -1.11 9.23 13.01
CA ALA A 121 0.11 9.42 12.20
C ALA A 121 1.39 8.95 12.91
N ASN A 122 1.43 9.06 14.23
CA ASN A 122 2.59 8.69 15.06
C ASN A 122 2.54 7.25 15.59
N PHE A 123 1.56 6.45 15.18
CA PHE A 123 1.49 5.05 15.58
C PHE A 123 2.53 4.20 14.82
N LEU A 124 2.92 3.08 15.42
CA LEU A 124 3.71 2.08 14.71
C LEU A 124 2.93 1.58 13.50
N ILE A 125 3.63 1.13 12.45
CA ILE A 125 3.02 0.79 11.17
C ILE A 125 1.82 -0.15 11.30
N HIS A 126 1.91 -1.20 12.09
CA HIS A 126 0.81 -2.15 12.28
C HIS A 126 -0.42 -1.49 12.92
N ASP A 127 -0.25 -0.58 13.89
CA ASP A 127 -1.34 0.16 14.53
C ASP A 127 -1.90 1.27 13.63
N TYR A 128 -1.02 1.90 12.83
CA TYR A 128 -1.41 2.87 11.81
C TYR A 128 -2.43 2.28 10.83
N PHE A 129 -2.20 1.02 10.40
CA PHE A 129 -3.11 0.32 9.49
C PHE A 129 -4.52 0.18 10.08
N PHE A 130 -4.66 -0.08 11.39
CA PHE A 130 -5.99 -0.08 12.05
C PHE A 130 -6.65 1.30 12.00
N GLY A 131 -5.93 2.36 12.33
CA GLY A 131 -6.46 3.72 12.28
C GLY A 131 -6.97 4.08 10.88
N ARG A 132 -6.17 3.76 9.86
CA ARG A 132 -6.52 4.01 8.46
C ARG A 132 -7.65 3.12 7.94
N ALA A 133 -7.67 1.85 8.33
CA ALA A 133 -8.74 0.92 7.98
C ALA A 133 -10.09 1.41 8.52
N LEU A 134 -10.12 1.93 9.75
CA LEU A 134 -11.33 2.50 10.36
C LEU A 134 -11.78 3.82 9.70
N ASP A 135 -10.91 4.55 9.00
CA ASP A 135 -11.34 5.69 8.18
C ASP A 135 -12.12 5.25 6.94
N VAL A 136 -11.70 4.15 6.32
CA VAL A 136 -12.25 3.70 5.04
C VAL A 136 -13.33 2.63 5.16
N ALA A 137 -13.34 1.85 6.24
CA ALA A 137 -14.44 0.95 6.54
C ALA A 137 -15.73 1.75 6.81
N ARG A 138 -16.87 1.29 6.31
CA ARG A 138 -18.15 1.91 6.61
C ARG A 138 -18.64 1.58 8.04
N PRO A 139 -19.55 2.35 8.62
CA PRO A 139 -20.25 1.94 9.83
C PRO A 139 -20.87 0.53 9.69
N GLY A 140 -20.66 -0.34 10.69
CA GLY A 140 -21.05 -1.76 10.66
C GLY A 140 -20.16 -2.66 9.79
N GLY A 141 -19.21 -2.10 9.04
CA GLY A 141 -18.22 -2.85 8.27
C GLY A 141 -17.18 -3.52 9.16
N LEU A 142 -16.53 -4.56 8.64
CA LEU A 142 -15.57 -5.39 9.37
C LEU A 142 -14.13 -5.02 9.03
N VAL A 143 -13.23 -5.18 10.00
CA VAL A 143 -11.79 -5.17 9.82
C VAL A 143 -11.24 -6.49 10.36
N ALA A 144 -10.47 -7.22 9.56
CA ALA A 144 -9.86 -8.50 9.92
C ALA A 144 -8.38 -8.49 9.56
N PHE A 145 -7.52 -8.29 10.56
CA PHE A 145 -6.08 -8.15 10.34
C PHE A 145 -5.26 -9.18 11.09
N ILE A 146 -4.25 -9.74 10.41
CA ILE A 146 -3.12 -10.34 11.09
C ILE A 146 -2.16 -9.21 11.47
N THR A 147 -1.76 -9.16 12.73
CA THR A 147 -0.89 -8.13 13.28
C THR A 147 0.12 -8.70 14.26
N SER A 148 1.15 -7.92 14.62
CA SER A 148 2.05 -8.27 15.71
C SER A 148 1.31 -8.33 17.05
N ALA A 149 1.69 -9.28 17.92
CA ALA A 149 1.19 -9.32 19.30
C ALA A 149 1.40 -7.98 20.04
N GLY A 150 2.37 -7.18 19.60
CA GLY A 150 2.59 -5.83 20.13
C GLY A 150 1.41 -4.88 20.00
N THR A 151 0.48 -5.08 19.07
CA THR A 151 -0.76 -4.28 18.99
C THR A 151 -1.58 -4.42 20.28
N LEU A 152 -1.71 -5.63 20.81
CA LEU A 152 -2.53 -5.92 21.99
C LEU A 152 -1.73 -5.88 23.30
N ASP A 153 -0.43 -6.27 23.30
CA ASP A 153 0.34 -6.51 24.53
C ASP A 153 1.26 -5.36 24.94
N LYS A 154 1.50 -4.34 24.11
CA LYS A 154 2.37 -3.23 24.51
C LYS A 154 1.75 -2.38 25.62
N TRP A 155 2.58 -1.85 26.53
CA TRP A 155 2.12 -1.01 27.62
C TRP A 155 1.48 0.32 27.17
N ASP A 156 1.99 0.92 26.09
CA ASP A 156 1.37 2.08 25.48
C ASP A 156 0.03 1.66 24.84
N ASP A 157 -1.06 2.21 25.36
CA ASP A 157 -2.43 1.87 24.98
C ASP A 157 -3.09 2.86 24.01
N GLN A 158 -2.36 3.90 23.54
CA GLN A 158 -2.93 4.98 22.73
C GLN A 158 -3.60 4.43 21.46
N ALA A 159 -2.97 3.48 20.77
CA ALA A 159 -3.56 2.86 19.59
C ALA A 159 -4.84 2.08 19.92
N ARG A 160 -4.84 1.31 21.01
CA ARG A 160 -6.01 0.54 21.45
C ARG A 160 -7.16 1.45 21.84
N ARG A 161 -6.92 2.56 22.56
CA ARG A 161 -7.93 3.59 22.86
C ARG A 161 -8.50 4.23 21.60
N HIS A 162 -7.62 4.55 20.65
CA HIS A 162 -8.07 5.11 19.37
C HIS A 162 -8.96 4.12 18.58
N ILE A 163 -8.64 2.84 18.60
CA ILE A 163 -9.43 1.78 17.97
C ILE A 163 -10.76 1.62 18.71
N SER A 164 -10.74 1.49 20.04
CA SER A 164 -11.94 1.29 20.87
C SER A 164 -12.95 2.45 20.76
N ALA A 165 -12.46 3.68 20.60
CA ALA A 165 -13.35 4.84 20.39
C ALA A 165 -14.10 4.80 19.05
N ARG A 166 -13.72 3.91 18.11
CA ARG A 166 -14.21 3.88 16.72
C ARG A 166 -14.75 2.53 16.27
N ALA A 167 -14.42 1.47 16.98
CA ALA A 167 -14.80 0.11 16.61
C ALA A 167 -15.12 -0.74 17.83
N ARG A 168 -16.09 -1.62 17.67
CA ARG A 168 -16.31 -2.74 18.57
C ARG A 168 -15.21 -3.76 18.36
N PHE A 169 -14.54 -4.15 19.44
CA PHE A 169 -13.62 -5.29 19.42
C PHE A 169 -14.45 -6.57 19.39
N VAL A 170 -14.39 -7.31 18.32
CA VAL A 170 -15.17 -8.54 18.11
C VAL A 170 -14.44 -9.74 18.72
N GLY A 171 -13.12 -9.70 18.67
CA GLY A 171 -12.25 -10.72 19.25
C GLY A 171 -10.88 -10.76 18.61
N ALA A 172 -9.96 -11.49 19.23
CA ALA A 172 -8.66 -11.79 18.68
C ALA A 172 -8.26 -13.22 18.94
N ILE A 173 -7.48 -13.81 18.05
CA ILE A 173 -6.91 -15.16 18.18
C ILE A 173 -5.40 -15.03 18.11
N ARG A 174 -4.68 -15.47 19.15
CA ARG A 174 -3.22 -15.53 19.15
C ARG A 174 -2.73 -16.82 18.51
N LEU A 175 -1.89 -16.64 17.48
CA LEU A 175 -1.25 -17.75 16.76
C LEU A 175 0.06 -18.15 17.45
N PRO A 176 0.42 -19.44 17.39
CA PRO A 176 1.72 -19.91 17.86
C PRO A 176 2.88 -19.21 17.15
N SER A 177 3.95 -18.90 17.91
CA SER A 177 5.19 -18.41 17.33
C SER A 177 5.76 -19.47 16.38
N GLY A 178 6.12 -19.04 15.17
CA GLY A 178 6.56 -19.97 14.13
C GLY A 178 5.48 -20.40 13.14
N THR A 179 4.21 -19.99 13.32
CA THR A 179 3.15 -20.26 12.32
C THR A 179 3.57 -19.80 10.92
N PHE A 180 4.41 -18.77 10.81
CA PHE A 180 4.92 -18.24 9.54
C PHE A 180 6.41 -18.54 9.29
N SER A 181 7.06 -19.38 10.11
CA SER A 181 8.51 -19.64 10.05
C SER A 181 8.96 -20.30 8.75
N HIS A 182 8.12 -21.14 8.15
CA HIS A 182 8.43 -21.82 6.89
C HIS A 182 8.51 -20.89 5.69
N ILE A 183 7.86 -19.74 5.75
CA ILE A 183 7.72 -18.82 4.61
C ILE A 183 8.46 -17.51 4.87
N ALA A 184 8.45 -16.98 6.10
CA ALA A 184 8.97 -15.65 6.41
C ALA A 184 10.28 -15.64 7.23
N ASN A 185 10.77 -16.79 7.65
CA ASN A 185 11.97 -16.95 8.50
C ASN A 185 11.96 -16.05 9.77
N THR A 186 10.76 -15.73 10.30
CA THR A 186 10.54 -14.90 11.49
C THR A 186 9.71 -15.65 12.52
N GLU A 187 10.20 -15.70 13.76
CA GLU A 187 9.49 -16.27 14.92
C GLU A 187 8.72 -15.18 15.69
N VAL A 188 7.88 -14.39 15.00
CA VAL A 188 7.08 -13.35 15.63
C VAL A 188 5.74 -13.93 16.07
N THR A 189 5.35 -13.68 17.33
CA THR A 189 4.00 -13.97 17.80
C THR A 189 3.02 -12.97 17.16
N THR A 190 1.96 -13.48 16.57
CA THR A 190 0.97 -12.70 15.84
C THR A 190 -0.42 -12.95 16.38
N ASP A 191 -1.27 -11.95 16.20
CA ASP A 191 -2.69 -12.00 16.52
C ASP A 191 -3.53 -11.79 15.25
N ILE A 192 -4.62 -12.56 15.12
CA ILE A 192 -5.69 -12.23 14.18
C ILE A 192 -6.70 -11.39 14.96
N VAL A 193 -6.91 -10.13 14.57
CA VAL A 193 -7.81 -9.19 15.25
C VAL A 193 -9.01 -8.91 14.37
N PHE A 194 -10.20 -9.00 14.97
CA PHE A 194 -11.48 -8.71 14.32
C PHE A 194 -12.15 -7.52 14.99
N LEU A 195 -12.50 -6.52 14.17
CA LEU A 195 -13.21 -5.32 14.61
C LEU A 195 -14.44 -5.10 13.74
N GLN A 196 -15.45 -4.45 14.34
CA GLN A 196 -16.59 -3.89 13.61
C GLN A 196 -16.66 -2.39 13.84
N LYS A 197 -16.63 -1.61 12.76
CA LYS A 197 -16.71 -0.15 12.88
C LYS A 197 -18.03 0.28 13.48
N LEU A 198 -17.98 1.18 14.48
CA LEU A 198 -19.15 1.75 15.14
C LEU A 198 -19.96 2.63 14.19
N GLY A 199 -21.28 2.59 14.36
CA GLY A 199 -22.20 3.58 13.82
C GLY A 199 -22.21 4.88 14.62
N GLU A 200 -22.93 5.86 14.11
CA GLU A 200 -23.10 7.13 14.80
C GLU A 200 -23.83 6.93 16.15
N GLY A 201 -23.24 7.45 17.23
CA GLY A 201 -23.80 7.32 18.57
C GLY A 201 -23.57 5.98 19.28
N GLU A 202 -23.01 4.98 18.60
CA GLU A 202 -22.64 3.70 19.23
C GLU A 202 -21.38 3.85 20.09
N LYS A 203 -21.30 3.03 21.15
CA LYS A 203 -20.11 2.93 22.02
C LYS A 203 -19.66 1.48 22.09
N ALA A 204 -18.36 1.28 22.17
CA ALA A 204 -17.75 -0.03 22.42
C ALA A 204 -17.32 -0.17 23.88
N THR A 205 -17.00 -1.40 24.28
CA THR A 205 -16.36 -1.71 25.56
C THR A 205 -14.85 -1.54 25.47
N ASP A 206 -14.21 -1.21 26.61
CA ASP A 206 -12.77 -0.94 26.74
C ASP A 206 -12.04 -2.09 27.46
N ASP A 207 -12.70 -3.18 27.77
CA ASP A 207 -12.25 -4.28 28.61
C ASP A 207 -11.04 -5.05 28.03
N TRP A 208 -10.79 -4.92 26.73
CA TRP A 208 -9.65 -5.52 26.03
C TRP A 208 -8.38 -4.66 25.98
N ILE A 209 -8.47 -3.36 26.38
CA ILE A 209 -7.37 -2.38 26.20
C ILE A 209 -6.21 -2.63 27.15
N ALA A 210 -6.48 -3.06 28.37
CA ALA A 210 -5.49 -3.22 29.42
C ALA A 210 -4.50 -4.38 29.13
N VAL A 211 -3.30 -4.25 29.64
CA VAL A 211 -2.30 -5.33 29.70
C VAL A 211 -2.26 -5.85 31.14
N MET A 212 -2.38 -7.14 31.31
CA MET A 212 -2.46 -7.82 32.59
C MET A 212 -1.45 -8.96 32.69
N GLU A 213 -1.11 -9.35 33.93
CA GLU A 213 -0.30 -10.54 34.15
C GLU A 213 -1.08 -11.79 33.72
N ALA A 214 -0.45 -12.59 32.86
CA ALA A 214 -1.05 -13.85 32.41
C ALA A 214 -1.12 -14.86 33.57
N PRO A 215 -2.28 -15.48 33.83
CA PRO A 215 -2.39 -16.56 34.82
C PRO A 215 -1.42 -17.70 34.54
N HIS A 216 -0.91 -18.36 35.57
CA HIS A 216 0.05 -19.46 35.44
C HIS A 216 -0.41 -20.59 34.50
N VAL A 217 -1.72 -20.88 34.49
CA VAL A 217 -2.31 -21.88 33.58
C VAL A 217 -2.10 -21.57 32.10
N MET A 218 -1.94 -20.29 31.77
CA MET A 218 -1.69 -19.83 30.41
C MET A 218 -0.20 -19.79 30.06
N CYS A 219 0.70 -20.00 31.03
CA CYS A 219 2.13 -19.84 30.84
C CYS A 219 2.86 -21.18 30.78
N ASP A 220 3.92 -21.23 30.00
CA ASP A 220 4.91 -22.28 29.99
C ASP A 220 6.11 -21.86 30.86
N GLY A 221 6.22 -22.43 32.06
CA GLY A 221 7.21 -22.09 33.07
C GLY A 221 6.75 -21.04 34.10
N TYR A 222 7.68 -20.65 35.00
CA TYR A 222 7.38 -19.86 36.21
C TYR A 222 7.61 -18.34 36.03
N ARG A 223 7.69 -17.81 34.82
CA ARG A 223 7.96 -16.38 34.61
C ARG A 223 6.65 -15.58 34.54
N ARG A 224 6.70 -14.37 35.11
CA ARG A 224 5.63 -13.39 34.95
C ARG A 224 5.61 -12.89 33.52
N LEU A 225 4.54 -13.14 32.80
CA LEU A 225 4.30 -12.68 31.45
C LEU A 225 3.07 -11.76 31.44
N PHE A 226 3.09 -10.78 30.56
CA PHE A 226 2.01 -9.81 30.43
C PHE A 226 1.40 -9.91 29.05
N VAL A 227 0.08 -9.95 28.99
CA VAL A 227 -0.71 -10.05 27.76
C VAL A 227 -1.91 -9.13 27.83
N SER A 228 -2.57 -8.89 26.71
CA SER A 228 -3.85 -8.17 26.69
C SER A 228 -4.86 -8.79 27.65
N SER A 229 -5.64 -7.96 28.34
CA SER A 229 -6.78 -8.36 29.17
C SER A 229 -7.77 -9.25 28.41
N TRP A 230 -7.85 -9.11 27.09
CA TRP A 230 -8.66 -10.00 26.23
C TRP A 230 -8.30 -11.47 26.43
N TYR A 231 -7.00 -11.83 26.36
CA TYR A 231 -6.55 -13.21 26.52
C TYR A 231 -6.67 -13.72 27.95
N VAL A 232 -6.58 -12.83 28.94
CA VAL A 232 -6.81 -13.23 30.36
C VAL A 232 -8.29 -13.57 30.58
N GLN A 233 -9.19 -12.84 29.93
CA GLN A 233 -10.64 -13.09 30.01
C GLN A 233 -11.11 -14.23 29.09
N ASN A 234 -10.39 -14.47 27.97
CA ASN A 234 -10.69 -15.48 26.96
C ASN A 234 -9.46 -16.34 26.66
N PRO A 235 -8.99 -17.13 27.66
CA PRO A 235 -7.75 -17.90 27.53
C PRO A 235 -7.80 -18.93 26.42
N GLU A 236 -8.97 -19.41 26.05
CA GLU A 236 -9.21 -20.32 24.94
C GLU A 236 -8.90 -19.69 23.56
N MET A 237 -8.86 -18.37 23.43
CA MET A 237 -8.54 -17.67 22.18
C MET A 237 -7.03 -17.59 21.94
N LEU A 238 -6.21 -18.03 22.89
CA LEU A 238 -4.78 -18.20 22.73
C LEU A 238 -4.51 -19.65 22.29
N ILE A 239 -3.88 -19.85 21.13
CA ILE A 239 -3.46 -21.19 20.68
C ILE A 239 -2.13 -21.54 21.34
N GLY A 240 -2.15 -22.47 22.29
CA GLY A 240 -0.99 -22.90 23.05
C GLY A 240 -0.85 -22.21 24.41
N ARG A 241 0.37 -21.97 24.85
CA ARG A 241 0.70 -21.34 26.14
C ARG A 241 1.75 -20.25 25.93
N MET A 242 1.67 -19.20 26.73
CA MET A 242 2.68 -18.13 26.70
C MET A 242 3.99 -18.58 27.31
N GLY A 243 5.09 -18.33 26.62
CA GLY A 243 6.44 -18.62 27.07
C GLY A 243 7.41 -17.59 26.56
N GLN A 244 8.70 -17.91 26.58
CA GLN A 244 9.74 -17.08 26.01
C GLN A 244 10.63 -17.89 25.08
N LYS A 245 10.94 -17.33 23.92
CA LYS A 245 11.93 -17.87 22.97
C LYS A 245 13.02 -16.83 22.68
N SER A 246 14.22 -17.31 22.37
CA SER A 246 15.30 -16.44 21.90
C SER A 246 15.03 -16.05 20.44
N ASN A 247 15.09 -14.76 20.15
CA ASN A 247 14.94 -14.21 18.78
C ASN A 247 16.29 -13.72 18.19
N GLY A 248 17.43 -14.11 18.78
CA GLY A 248 18.77 -13.66 18.37
C GLY A 248 19.19 -12.31 18.96
N PHE A 249 18.23 -11.50 19.42
CA PHE A 249 18.48 -10.21 20.10
C PHE A 249 18.15 -10.26 21.61
N GLY A 250 17.56 -11.35 22.08
CA GLY A 250 17.16 -11.55 23.46
C GLY A 250 16.02 -12.56 23.61
N LEU A 251 15.37 -12.54 24.78
CA LEU A 251 14.16 -13.34 25.03
C LEU A 251 12.94 -12.50 24.69
N ALA A 252 12.11 -13.01 23.79
CA ALA A 252 10.82 -12.43 23.43
C ALA A 252 9.65 -13.32 23.89
N ASN A 253 8.54 -12.71 24.24
CA ASN A 253 7.30 -13.44 24.52
C ASN A 253 6.85 -14.23 23.29
N ALA A 254 6.51 -15.49 23.49
CA ALA A 254 6.14 -16.42 22.43
C ALA A 254 4.93 -17.23 22.84
N ALA A 255 4.03 -17.54 21.91
CA ALA A 255 3.01 -18.56 22.10
C ALA A 255 3.58 -19.90 21.62
N ILE A 256 3.60 -20.89 22.52
CA ILE A 256 4.20 -22.22 22.32
C ILE A 256 3.09 -23.24 22.17
N PHE A 257 3.11 -24.02 21.08
CA PHE A 257 2.12 -25.03 20.78
C PHE A 257 2.72 -26.16 19.94
N ASP A 258 2.48 -27.43 20.34
CA ASP A 258 2.98 -28.61 19.64
C ASP A 258 1.86 -29.41 18.95
N GLY A 259 0.70 -28.81 18.74
CA GLY A 259 -0.44 -29.47 18.12
C GLY A 259 -0.69 -29.05 16.67
N ASP A 260 -1.80 -29.50 16.12
CA ASP A 260 -2.29 -29.10 14.81
C ASP A 260 -2.86 -27.66 14.89
N VAL A 261 -2.09 -26.71 14.39
CA VAL A 261 -2.46 -25.27 14.38
C VAL A 261 -3.71 -25.02 13.54
N ARG A 262 -3.90 -25.76 12.44
CA ARG A 262 -5.08 -25.61 11.57
C ARG A 262 -6.36 -26.03 12.32
N ALA A 263 -6.35 -27.19 12.96
CA ALA A 263 -7.49 -27.66 13.75
C ALA A 263 -7.78 -26.73 14.93
N ALA A 264 -6.72 -26.31 15.64
CA ALA A 264 -6.85 -25.39 16.75
C ALA A 264 -7.42 -24.02 16.32
N LEU A 265 -6.98 -23.48 15.19
CA LEU A 265 -7.48 -22.21 14.65
C LEU A 265 -8.96 -22.32 14.25
N ALA A 266 -9.36 -23.40 13.58
CA ALA A 266 -10.75 -23.64 13.21
C ALA A 266 -11.68 -23.69 14.44
N GLU A 267 -11.23 -24.33 15.53
CA GLU A 267 -11.97 -24.33 16.79
C GLU A 267 -12.15 -22.93 17.38
N ARG A 268 -11.09 -22.07 17.37
CA ARG A 268 -11.20 -20.69 17.90
C ARG A 268 -12.13 -19.84 17.05
N ILE A 269 -12.11 -20.03 15.73
CA ILE A 269 -13.05 -19.34 14.84
C ILE A 269 -14.49 -19.71 15.15
N SER A 270 -14.77 -20.96 15.48
CA SER A 270 -16.12 -21.40 15.85
C SER A 270 -16.66 -20.70 17.13
N ARG A 271 -15.81 -20.10 17.94
CA ARG A 271 -16.16 -19.33 19.13
C ARG A 271 -16.43 -17.86 18.89
N LEU A 272 -16.03 -17.33 17.72
CA LEU A 272 -16.33 -15.93 17.36
C LEU A 272 -17.84 -15.75 17.17
N PRO A 273 -18.37 -14.52 17.42
CA PRO A 273 -19.79 -14.24 17.29
C PRO A 273 -20.31 -14.49 15.88
N GLU A 274 -21.56 -14.92 15.78
CA GLU A 274 -22.26 -15.12 14.50
C GLU A 274 -23.13 -13.93 14.14
N GLY A 275 -23.20 -13.63 12.82
CA GLY A 275 -24.24 -12.75 12.29
C GLY A 275 -24.19 -11.29 12.76
N ILE A 276 -23.04 -10.82 13.22
CA ILE A 276 -22.88 -9.43 13.71
C ILE A 276 -22.77 -8.40 12.58
N TYR A 277 -22.40 -8.84 11.38
CA TYR A 277 -22.28 -7.95 10.22
C TYR A 277 -23.66 -7.51 9.75
N THR A 278 -23.83 -6.20 9.60
CA THR A 278 -25.05 -5.61 9.06
C THR A 278 -24.84 -5.39 7.56
N PRO A 279 -25.54 -6.11 6.68
CA PRO A 279 -25.49 -5.86 5.25
C PRO A 279 -25.86 -4.42 4.92
N ARG A 280 -25.24 -3.87 3.90
CA ARG A 280 -25.62 -2.54 3.41
C ARG A 280 -27.04 -2.58 2.88
N VAL A 281 -27.90 -1.73 3.40
CA VAL A 281 -29.18 -1.44 2.76
C VAL A 281 -28.87 -0.65 1.50
N VAL A 282 -29.02 -1.28 0.35
CA VAL A 282 -28.92 -0.60 -0.95
C VAL A 282 -30.19 0.21 -1.11
N GLU A 283 -30.21 1.42 -0.59
CA GLU A 283 -31.20 2.39 -1.04
C GLU A 283 -30.93 2.68 -2.51
N ALA A 284 -31.93 2.36 -3.34
CA ALA A 284 -31.86 2.47 -4.80
C ALA A 284 -31.85 3.91 -5.31
N SER A 285 -31.31 4.86 -4.56
CA SER A 285 -31.13 6.25 -5.01
C SER A 285 -30.21 7.05 -4.12
N LEU A 286 -28.95 6.92 -4.32
CA LEU A 286 -28.00 8.03 -4.30
C LEU A 286 -26.97 7.69 -5.36
N SER A 287 -27.03 8.38 -6.47
CA SER A 287 -25.90 8.50 -7.39
C SER A 287 -24.75 9.15 -6.61
N VAL A 288 -24.01 8.35 -5.85
CA VAL A 288 -22.65 8.70 -5.50
C VAL A 288 -22.02 9.06 -6.85
N GLN A 289 -21.56 10.29 -6.98
CA GLN A 289 -20.73 10.69 -8.12
C GLN A 289 -19.67 9.59 -8.22
N ARG A 290 -19.87 8.65 -9.15
CA ARG A 290 -18.87 7.65 -9.48
C ARG A 290 -17.66 8.46 -9.88
N ASP A 291 -16.58 8.33 -9.12
CA ASP A 291 -15.29 8.81 -9.57
C ASP A 291 -15.15 8.33 -11.01
N ILE A 292 -15.15 9.26 -11.96
CA ILE A 292 -15.09 8.89 -13.38
C ILE A 292 -13.70 8.32 -13.59
N ARG A 293 -13.63 7.00 -13.80
CA ARG A 293 -12.39 6.26 -14.01
C ARG A 293 -12.28 5.90 -15.47
N VAL A 294 -11.10 6.12 -16.01
CA VAL A 294 -10.74 5.83 -17.39
C VAL A 294 -9.44 5.03 -17.35
N SER A 295 -9.26 4.07 -18.26
CA SER A 295 -8.00 3.32 -18.35
C SER A 295 -6.80 4.26 -18.50
N ALA A 296 -5.78 4.07 -17.67
CA ALA A 296 -4.56 4.87 -17.76
C ALA A 296 -3.71 4.44 -18.97
N PRO A 297 -3.05 5.37 -19.65
CA PRO A 297 -2.03 5.03 -20.63
C PRO A 297 -0.90 4.22 -20.00
N GLU A 298 -0.34 3.24 -20.71
CA GLU A 298 0.64 2.26 -20.21
C GLU A 298 1.92 2.89 -19.61
N PHE A 299 2.20 4.15 -19.92
CA PHE A 299 3.43 4.85 -19.55
C PHE A 299 3.26 5.94 -18.47
N VAL A 300 2.07 6.06 -17.87
CA VAL A 300 1.85 7.07 -16.83
C VAL A 300 2.23 6.49 -15.47
N LYS A 301 3.16 7.17 -14.76
CA LYS A 301 3.57 6.73 -13.42
C LYS A 301 2.39 6.82 -12.44
N PRO A 302 2.23 5.85 -11.53
CA PRO A 302 1.26 5.97 -10.44
C PRO A 302 1.46 7.28 -9.65
N GLY A 303 0.36 7.97 -9.34
CA GLY A 303 0.37 9.28 -8.67
C GLY A 303 0.61 10.47 -9.58
N ALA A 304 0.95 10.28 -10.86
CA ALA A 304 1.19 11.38 -11.78
C ALA A 304 -0.12 12.05 -12.22
N TYR A 305 -0.09 13.39 -12.30
CA TYR A 305 -1.17 14.15 -12.94
C TYR A 305 -1.16 13.91 -14.45
N CYS A 306 -2.33 13.74 -15.02
CA CYS A 306 -2.53 13.56 -16.45
C CYS A 306 -3.87 14.14 -16.90
N LEU A 307 -4.10 14.15 -18.22
CA LEU A 307 -5.40 14.49 -18.78
C LEU A 307 -6.06 13.22 -19.32
N THR A 308 -7.36 13.11 -19.11
CA THR A 308 -8.20 12.15 -19.83
C THR A 308 -8.30 12.48 -21.32
N ALA A 309 -8.80 11.59 -22.14
CA ALA A 309 -8.97 11.83 -23.59
C ALA A 309 -9.88 13.03 -23.89
N ASP A 310 -10.84 13.33 -23.01
CA ASP A 310 -11.73 14.51 -23.09
C ASP A 310 -11.16 15.75 -22.38
N GLY A 311 -9.86 15.71 -21.98
CA GLY A 311 -9.12 16.86 -21.46
C GLY A 311 -9.37 17.21 -19.99
N ARG A 312 -10.07 16.35 -19.22
CA ARG A 312 -10.24 16.52 -17.77
C ARG A 312 -8.98 16.19 -17.01
N LEU A 313 -8.74 16.91 -15.90
CA LEU A 313 -7.61 16.64 -15.03
C LEU A 313 -7.83 15.36 -14.24
N ALA A 314 -6.84 14.48 -14.23
CA ALA A 314 -6.86 13.22 -13.55
C ALA A 314 -5.53 12.89 -12.87
N VAL A 315 -5.55 11.94 -11.94
CA VAL A 315 -4.35 11.34 -11.32
C VAL A 315 -4.32 9.86 -11.70
N SER A 316 -3.14 9.39 -12.08
CA SER A 316 -2.94 7.97 -12.36
C SER A 316 -2.93 7.15 -11.06
N GLU A 317 -3.81 6.18 -10.96
CA GLU A 317 -3.86 5.18 -9.89
C GLU A 317 -3.61 3.78 -10.47
N GLY A 318 -2.36 3.52 -10.85
CA GLY A 318 -1.98 2.27 -11.49
C GLY A 318 -2.46 2.19 -12.94
N GLN A 319 -3.43 1.35 -13.23
CA GLN A 319 -3.99 1.18 -14.58
C GLN A 319 -5.20 2.08 -14.84
N GLU A 320 -5.64 2.87 -13.86
CA GLU A 320 -6.80 3.75 -13.96
C GLU A 320 -6.43 5.21 -13.75
N LEU A 321 -7.23 6.10 -14.31
CA LEU A 321 -7.19 7.54 -14.09
C LEU A 321 -8.36 7.94 -13.19
N LEU A 322 -8.05 8.53 -12.05
CA LEU A 322 -9.04 9.18 -11.19
C LEU A 322 -9.22 10.63 -11.66
N VAL A 323 -10.38 10.96 -12.18
CA VAL A 323 -10.72 12.33 -12.57
C VAL A 323 -10.92 13.20 -11.33
N ILE A 324 -10.17 14.29 -11.24
CA ILE A 324 -10.14 15.19 -10.08
C ILE A 324 -10.60 16.63 -10.37
N ASP A 325 -11.08 16.92 -11.58
CA ASP A 325 -11.50 18.30 -11.96
C ASP A 325 -12.50 18.93 -10.98
N ALA A 326 -13.46 18.15 -10.46
CA ALA A 326 -14.46 18.64 -9.52
C ALA A 326 -13.93 18.84 -8.09
N SER A 327 -12.82 18.21 -7.75
CA SER A 327 -12.21 18.26 -6.41
C SER A 327 -11.10 19.31 -6.28
N VAL A 328 -10.72 19.96 -7.39
CA VAL A 328 -9.62 20.91 -7.46
C VAL A 328 -10.15 22.29 -7.87
N SER A 329 -9.74 23.36 -7.16
CA SER A 329 -10.12 24.71 -7.54
C SER A 329 -9.62 25.05 -8.95
N ALA A 330 -10.35 25.91 -9.68
CA ALA A 330 -9.97 26.34 -11.03
C ALA A 330 -8.55 26.94 -11.10
N THR A 331 -8.12 27.63 -10.05
CA THR A 331 -6.77 28.20 -9.95
C THR A 331 -5.72 27.10 -9.78
N ALA A 332 -5.98 26.11 -8.92
CA ALA A 332 -5.08 24.97 -8.74
C ALA A 332 -5.02 24.09 -9.99
N ALA A 333 -6.15 23.85 -10.66
CA ALA A 333 -6.20 23.09 -11.91
C ALA A 333 -5.37 23.76 -13.04
N LYS A 334 -5.44 25.10 -13.19
CA LYS A 334 -4.62 25.83 -14.14
C LYS A 334 -3.13 25.69 -13.83
N ARG A 335 -2.76 25.76 -12.54
CA ARG A 335 -1.38 25.60 -12.07
C ARG A 335 -0.86 24.19 -12.33
N ILE A 336 -1.63 23.15 -11.99
CA ILE A 336 -1.28 21.75 -12.26
C ILE A 336 -1.08 21.50 -13.75
N ARG A 337 -1.99 21.98 -14.62
CA ARG A 337 -1.86 21.85 -16.08
C ARG A 337 -0.59 22.50 -16.62
N GLY A 338 -0.21 23.66 -16.09
CA GLY A 338 1.03 24.33 -16.46
C GLY A 338 2.28 23.56 -16.05
N LEU A 339 2.30 23.02 -14.82
CA LEU A 339 3.40 22.17 -14.32
C LEU A 339 3.50 20.86 -15.11
N MET A 340 2.39 20.26 -15.48
CA MET A 340 2.36 19.08 -16.37
C MET A 340 2.99 19.40 -17.73
N ALA A 341 2.66 20.55 -18.32
CA ALA A 341 3.22 20.94 -19.62
C ALA A 341 4.75 21.07 -19.56
N ILE A 342 5.29 21.66 -18.49
CA ILE A 342 6.75 21.74 -18.26
C ILE A 342 7.36 20.35 -18.06
N ARG A 343 6.77 19.53 -17.21
CA ARG A 343 7.21 18.14 -16.96
C ARG A 343 7.31 17.35 -18.26
N ASP A 344 6.25 17.40 -19.06
CA ASP A 344 6.15 16.63 -20.29
C ASP A 344 7.12 17.13 -21.37
N ALA A 345 7.37 18.44 -21.42
CA ALA A 345 8.39 19.01 -22.30
C ALA A 345 9.82 18.61 -21.85
N ALA A 346 10.11 18.65 -20.54
CA ALA A 346 11.39 18.20 -20.00
C ALA A 346 11.64 16.71 -20.26
N ARG A 347 10.64 15.87 -20.03
CA ARG A 347 10.72 14.41 -20.33
C ARG A 347 10.99 14.13 -21.81
N ARG A 348 10.30 14.85 -22.73
CA ARG A 348 10.56 14.70 -24.16
C ARG A 348 11.97 15.11 -24.54
N LEU A 349 12.47 16.23 -23.99
CA LEU A 349 13.83 16.66 -24.23
C LEU A 349 14.86 15.66 -23.69
N LEU A 350 14.68 15.14 -22.47
CA LEU A 350 15.55 14.09 -21.90
C LEU A 350 15.52 12.82 -22.75
N HIS A 351 14.34 12.40 -23.20
CA HIS A 351 14.18 11.22 -24.04
C HIS A 351 14.95 11.36 -25.37
N ILE A 352 14.82 12.51 -26.05
CA ILE A 352 15.52 12.71 -27.31
C ILE A 352 17.04 12.88 -27.11
N GLN A 353 17.49 13.43 -25.97
CA GLN A 353 18.92 13.48 -25.63
C GLN A 353 19.51 12.06 -25.50
N HIS A 354 18.77 11.09 -24.94
CA HIS A 354 19.17 9.70 -24.87
C HIS A 354 19.14 8.99 -26.24
N ALA A 355 18.23 9.39 -27.14
CA ALA A 355 17.97 8.72 -28.39
C ALA A 355 18.93 9.12 -29.53
N THR A 356 19.51 10.32 -29.50
CA THR A 356 20.35 10.84 -30.59
C THR A 356 21.55 11.64 -30.11
N ALA A 357 22.69 11.49 -30.82
CA ALA A 357 23.87 12.32 -30.63
C ALA A 357 23.78 13.67 -31.36
N ASP A 358 22.83 13.83 -32.27
CA ASP A 358 22.63 15.06 -33.06
C ASP A 358 21.97 16.16 -32.22
N ASP A 359 22.76 17.15 -31.82
CA ASP A 359 22.28 18.28 -31.03
C ASP A 359 21.36 19.23 -31.84
N GLY A 360 21.42 19.22 -33.17
CA GLY A 360 20.50 19.99 -34.01
C GLY A 360 19.05 19.55 -33.82
N ARG A 361 18.80 18.28 -33.58
CA ARG A 361 17.45 17.74 -33.29
C ARG A 361 16.90 18.15 -31.93
N LEU A 362 17.73 18.59 -30.99
CA LEU A 362 17.31 19.03 -29.67
C LEU A 362 16.71 20.42 -29.67
N GLY A 363 16.99 21.22 -30.68
CA GLY A 363 16.60 22.66 -30.73
C GLY A 363 15.10 22.89 -30.51
N ALA A 364 14.26 22.17 -31.26
CA ALA A 364 12.81 22.32 -31.18
C ALA A 364 12.26 21.89 -29.78
N TYR A 365 12.78 20.83 -29.19
CA TYR A 365 12.37 20.35 -27.86
C TYR A 365 12.83 21.32 -26.76
N ARG A 366 14.00 21.94 -26.91
CA ARG A 366 14.52 22.95 -26.00
C ARG A 366 13.69 24.22 -26.05
N VAL A 367 13.30 24.64 -27.24
CA VAL A 367 12.37 25.79 -27.43
C VAL A 367 11.03 25.49 -26.77
N ALA A 368 10.47 24.30 -26.96
CA ALA A 368 9.20 23.91 -26.34
C ALA A 368 9.26 23.94 -24.80
N LEU A 369 10.37 23.44 -24.20
CA LEU A 369 10.58 23.51 -22.77
C LEU A 369 10.70 24.95 -22.26
N ASN A 370 11.46 25.81 -22.97
CA ASN A 370 11.58 27.25 -22.64
C ASN A 370 10.21 27.94 -22.68
N VAL A 371 9.44 27.75 -23.74
CA VAL A 371 8.10 28.35 -23.88
C VAL A 371 7.16 27.94 -22.75
N ALA A 372 7.14 26.65 -22.41
CA ALA A 372 6.31 26.14 -21.34
C ALA A 372 6.72 26.72 -19.97
N TYR A 373 8.02 26.75 -19.68
CA TYR A 373 8.57 27.31 -18.45
C TYR A 373 8.32 28.81 -18.32
N ASP A 374 8.71 29.61 -19.32
CA ASP A 374 8.59 31.08 -19.28
C ASP A 374 7.12 31.52 -19.18
N GLY A 375 6.23 30.83 -19.93
CA GLY A 375 4.80 31.08 -19.87
C GLY A 375 4.16 30.74 -18.53
N PHE A 376 4.70 29.73 -17.82
CA PHE A 376 4.27 29.38 -16.48
C PHE A 376 4.80 30.34 -15.42
N VAL A 377 6.11 30.62 -15.44
CA VAL A 377 6.77 31.48 -14.43
C VAL A 377 6.20 32.88 -14.46
N ALA A 378 5.94 33.43 -15.65
CA ALA A 378 5.30 34.76 -15.81
C ALA A 378 3.92 34.85 -15.11
N LYS A 379 3.18 33.75 -14.97
CA LYS A 379 1.83 33.72 -14.38
C LYS A 379 1.79 33.23 -12.94
N HIS A 380 2.70 32.36 -12.59
CA HIS A 380 2.62 31.58 -11.34
C HIS A 380 3.87 31.67 -10.47
N GLY A 381 4.90 32.38 -10.91
CA GLY A 381 6.20 32.43 -10.23
C GLY A 381 7.02 31.16 -10.41
N TYR A 382 8.19 31.09 -9.80
CA TYR A 382 9.14 30.01 -9.92
C TYR A 382 8.56 28.65 -9.46
N LEU A 383 9.09 27.56 -9.99
CA LEU A 383 8.65 26.19 -9.63
C LEU A 383 8.81 25.92 -8.15
N HIS A 384 9.86 26.49 -7.51
CA HIS A 384 10.12 26.40 -6.08
C HIS A 384 9.14 27.17 -5.20
N ALA A 385 8.29 28.04 -5.74
CA ALA A 385 7.30 28.77 -4.96
C ALA A 385 6.37 27.79 -4.21
N LYS A 386 6.09 28.09 -2.92
CA LYS A 386 5.31 27.22 -2.02
C LYS A 386 3.99 26.73 -2.65
N ALA A 387 3.28 27.62 -3.34
CA ALA A 387 2.01 27.29 -3.98
C ALA A 387 2.17 26.30 -5.17
N ASN A 388 3.29 26.35 -5.91
CA ASN A 388 3.59 25.46 -7.01
C ASN A 388 3.97 24.06 -6.48
N LYS A 389 4.85 24.01 -5.47
CA LYS A 389 5.21 22.75 -4.79
C LYS A 389 3.99 22.08 -4.17
N LEU A 390 3.11 22.85 -3.52
CA LEU A 390 1.90 22.30 -2.90
C LEU A 390 0.91 21.76 -3.95
N ALA A 391 0.73 22.48 -5.06
CA ALA A 391 -0.18 22.06 -6.13
C ALA A 391 0.26 20.74 -6.81
N PHE A 392 1.56 20.47 -6.83
CA PHE A 392 2.14 19.31 -7.52
C PHE A 392 2.74 18.27 -6.56
N LYS A 393 2.52 18.41 -5.25
CA LYS A 393 3.12 17.57 -4.20
C LYS A 393 2.88 16.05 -4.39
N GLY A 394 1.75 15.68 -4.98
CA GLY A 394 1.39 14.27 -5.21
C GLY A 394 2.00 13.65 -6.48
N ASP A 395 2.62 14.44 -7.35
CA ASP A 395 3.18 13.95 -8.61
C ASP A 395 4.61 13.41 -8.40
N PRO A 396 4.93 12.17 -8.85
CA PRO A 396 6.25 11.57 -8.67
C PRO A 396 7.38 12.30 -9.44
N ASP A 397 7.04 13.22 -10.35
CA ASP A 397 8.02 14.02 -11.09
C ASP A 397 8.20 15.45 -10.53
N LEU A 398 7.66 15.75 -9.36
CA LEU A 398 7.97 17.01 -8.68
C LEU A 398 9.49 17.23 -8.53
N PRO A 399 10.32 16.23 -8.15
CA PRO A 399 11.78 16.42 -8.12
C PRO A 399 12.38 16.79 -9.48
N LEU A 400 11.88 16.21 -10.58
CA LEU A 400 12.29 16.59 -11.94
C LEU A 400 11.97 18.06 -12.24
N LEU A 401 10.77 18.51 -11.89
CA LEU A 401 10.39 19.92 -12.07
C LEU A 401 11.29 20.86 -11.28
N LEU A 402 11.55 20.55 -10.01
CA LEU A 402 12.40 21.39 -9.17
C LEU A 402 13.86 21.42 -9.66
N SER A 403 14.36 20.34 -10.27
CA SER A 403 15.71 20.31 -10.85
C SER A 403 15.87 21.19 -12.12
N LEU A 404 14.79 21.75 -12.64
CA LEU A 404 14.84 22.70 -13.76
C LEU A 404 15.23 24.13 -13.33
N GLU A 405 15.32 24.39 -12.03
CA GLU A 405 15.71 25.68 -11.46
C GLU A 405 16.92 25.54 -10.54
N ASN A 406 17.89 26.41 -10.71
CA ASN A 406 18.91 26.73 -9.73
C ASN A 406 18.33 27.78 -8.79
N TYR A 407 17.66 27.33 -7.73
CA TYR A 407 16.89 28.20 -6.83
C TYR A 407 17.74 28.72 -5.68
N ASP A 408 17.72 30.05 -5.49
CA ASP A 408 18.30 30.73 -4.32
C ASP A 408 17.22 30.93 -3.24
N PRO A 409 17.26 30.18 -2.13
CA PRO A 409 16.27 30.31 -1.08
C PRO A 409 16.36 31.62 -0.28
N GLU A 410 17.53 32.28 -0.24
CA GLU A 410 17.71 33.55 0.47
C GLU A 410 17.20 34.73 -0.35
N GLY A 411 17.54 34.76 -1.64
CA GLY A 411 17.08 35.81 -2.58
C GLY A 411 15.66 35.56 -3.12
N GLY A 412 15.11 34.35 -2.97
CA GLY A 412 13.80 34.00 -3.51
C GLY A 412 13.72 34.01 -5.03
N THR A 413 14.88 33.87 -5.70
CA THR A 413 15.05 33.91 -7.16
C THR A 413 15.48 32.56 -7.70
N ALA A 414 15.27 32.34 -9.01
CA ALA A 414 15.73 31.11 -9.66
C ALA A 414 16.30 31.43 -11.05
N GLU A 415 17.35 30.71 -11.41
CA GLU A 415 17.90 30.67 -12.76
C GLU A 415 17.55 29.37 -13.44
N LYS A 416 17.45 29.37 -14.76
CA LYS A 416 17.21 28.15 -15.54
C LYS A 416 18.40 27.21 -15.46
N ALA A 417 18.15 25.94 -15.18
CA ALA A 417 19.17 24.90 -15.17
C ALA A 417 19.74 24.64 -16.60
N ASP A 418 20.88 23.98 -16.67
CA ASP A 418 21.61 23.69 -17.90
C ASP A 418 20.80 23.07 -19.04
N ILE A 419 19.79 22.28 -18.73
CA ILE A 419 18.95 21.59 -19.71
C ILE A 419 18.26 22.55 -20.69
N PHE A 420 18.01 23.79 -20.30
CA PHE A 420 17.44 24.82 -21.13
C PHE A 420 18.40 25.36 -22.23
N HIS A 421 19.70 25.15 -22.04
CA HIS A 421 20.76 25.73 -22.86
C HIS A 421 21.62 24.67 -23.56
N ARG A 422 21.92 23.58 -22.91
CA ARG A 422 22.83 22.55 -23.42
C ARG A 422 22.33 21.12 -23.12
N ARG A 423 23.00 20.15 -23.73
CA ARG A 423 22.79 18.72 -23.41
C ARG A 423 23.23 18.45 -21.97
N THR A 424 22.42 17.72 -21.24
CA THR A 424 22.66 17.33 -19.84
C THR A 424 22.81 15.83 -19.63
N VAL A 425 22.36 15.02 -20.61
CA VAL A 425 22.47 13.56 -20.55
C VAL A 425 23.06 13.02 -21.84
N GLY A 426 23.91 11.98 -21.73
CA GLY A 426 24.52 11.31 -22.86
C GLY A 426 23.55 10.38 -23.61
N VAL A 427 23.95 10.00 -24.84
CA VAL A 427 23.22 9.01 -25.61
C VAL A 427 23.38 7.65 -24.96
N VAL A 428 22.28 6.94 -24.72
CA VAL A 428 22.33 5.54 -24.30
C VAL A 428 22.74 4.71 -25.51
N ARG A 429 23.97 4.21 -25.50
CA ARG A 429 24.42 3.25 -26.51
C ARG A 429 23.72 1.92 -26.22
N LYS A 430 22.95 1.41 -27.19
CA LYS A 430 22.48 0.04 -27.12
C LYS A 430 23.67 -0.90 -27.16
N VAL A 431 23.68 -1.84 -26.24
CA VAL A 431 24.70 -2.93 -26.31
C VAL A 431 24.29 -3.86 -27.45
N GLU A 432 25.08 -3.91 -28.50
CA GLU A 432 24.79 -4.73 -29.67
C GLU A 432 25.38 -6.13 -29.53
N ARG A 433 26.42 -6.33 -28.71
CA ARG A 433 27.05 -7.60 -28.42
C ARG A 433 27.53 -7.68 -26.98
N CYS A 434 27.46 -8.88 -26.43
CA CYS A 434 27.97 -9.24 -25.12
C CYS A 434 29.04 -10.31 -25.23
N ALA A 435 30.04 -10.27 -24.36
CA ALA A 435 31.12 -11.25 -24.31
C ALA A 435 30.71 -12.50 -23.51
N SER A 436 29.75 -12.41 -22.60
CA SER A 436 29.30 -13.53 -21.76
C SER A 436 27.78 -13.57 -21.60
N ALA A 437 27.29 -14.75 -21.23
CA ALA A 437 25.85 -14.93 -20.89
C ALA A 437 25.41 -14.07 -19.69
N GLU A 438 26.30 -13.79 -18.74
CA GLU A 438 26.05 -12.93 -17.60
C GLU A 438 25.84 -11.47 -18.04
N GLU A 439 26.68 -10.97 -18.95
CA GLU A 439 26.50 -9.63 -19.54
C GLU A 439 25.19 -9.55 -20.33
N ALA A 440 24.87 -10.56 -21.13
CA ALA A 440 23.63 -10.61 -21.90
C ALA A 440 22.38 -10.66 -20.96
N LEU A 441 22.48 -11.36 -19.83
CA LEU A 441 21.45 -11.38 -18.80
C LEU A 441 21.24 -9.99 -18.17
N ILE A 442 22.33 -9.30 -17.82
CA ILE A 442 22.27 -7.94 -17.27
C ILE A 442 21.60 -6.99 -18.25
N VAL A 443 21.97 -7.05 -19.54
CA VAL A 443 21.37 -6.23 -20.60
C VAL A 443 19.88 -6.58 -20.76
N SER A 444 19.53 -7.87 -20.77
CA SER A 444 18.13 -8.31 -20.86
C SER A 444 17.28 -7.80 -19.71
N LEU A 445 17.78 -7.90 -18.48
CA LEU A 445 17.11 -7.37 -17.30
C LEU A 445 16.99 -5.84 -17.32
N HIS A 446 18.02 -5.14 -17.81
CA HIS A 446 18.02 -3.69 -17.91
C HIS A 446 17.04 -3.16 -18.99
N GLU A 447 17.07 -3.76 -20.20
CA GLU A 447 16.26 -3.28 -21.33
C GLU A 447 14.82 -3.78 -21.31
N ARG A 448 14.59 -5.01 -20.83
CA ARG A 448 13.29 -5.71 -20.90
C ARG A 448 12.62 -5.89 -19.54
N GLY A 449 13.35 -5.66 -18.45
CA GLY A 449 12.87 -5.91 -17.08
C GLY A 449 12.59 -7.40 -16.79
N ARG A 450 13.07 -8.31 -17.66
CA ARG A 450 12.91 -9.76 -17.55
C ARG A 450 14.04 -10.49 -18.27
N VAL A 451 14.20 -11.77 -17.99
CA VAL A 451 15.08 -12.65 -18.78
C VAL A 451 14.43 -12.88 -20.14
N ASP A 452 15.01 -12.34 -21.19
CA ASP A 452 14.61 -12.52 -22.58
C ASP A 452 15.70 -13.30 -23.31
N VAL A 453 15.49 -14.61 -23.41
CA VAL A 453 16.50 -15.55 -23.99
C VAL A 453 16.79 -15.20 -25.43
N THR A 454 15.78 -14.79 -26.20
CA THR A 454 15.97 -14.41 -27.62
C THR A 454 16.87 -13.19 -27.76
N LEU A 455 16.69 -12.18 -26.89
CA LEU A 455 17.57 -11.02 -26.84
C LEU A 455 18.98 -11.43 -26.42
N MET A 456 19.12 -12.29 -25.41
CA MET A 456 20.45 -12.77 -24.96
C MET A 456 21.19 -13.54 -26.02
N GLU A 457 20.52 -14.43 -26.75
CA GLU A 457 21.11 -15.17 -27.90
C GLU A 457 21.57 -14.21 -29.01
N SER A 458 20.76 -13.19 -29.33
CA SER A 458 21.13 -12.17 -30.29
C SER A 458 22.37 -11.36 -29.89
N LEU A 459 22.48 -11.03 -28.60
CA LEU A 459 23.61 -10.29 -28.01
C LEU A 459 24.89 -11.13 -27.96
N LEU A 460 24.78 -12.45 -27.81
CA LEU A 460 25.92 -13.39 -27.82
C LEU A 460 26.34 -13.79 -29.20
N GLY A 461 25.61 -13.38 -30.24
CA GLY A 461 25.90 -13.78 -31.61
C GLY A 461 25.61 -15.26 -31.91
N GLN A 462 24.82 -15.93 -31.08
CA GLN A 462 24.45 -17.35 -31.21
C GLN A 462 23.09 -17.55 -31.93
N GLY A 463 22.59 -16.54 -32.58
CA GLY A 463 21.38 -16.61 -33.39
C GLY A 463 21.62 -17.24 -34.74
N ARG A 464 21.34 -18.59 -34.86
CA ARG A 464 21.35 -19.54 -35.97
C ARG A 464 22.67 -20.10 -36.40
#